data_30b5493b6e61a2528d3af79b338e268d
#
_entry.id   30b5493b6e61a2528d3af79b338e268d
#
_cell.length_a   1.000
_cell.length_b   1.000
_cell.length_c   1.000
_cell.angle_alpha   90.00
_cell.angle_beta   90.00
_cell.angle_gamma   90.00
#
_symmetry.space_group_name_H-M   'P 1'
#
loop_
_entity.id
_entity.type
_entity.pdbx_description
1 polymer ?
#
loop_
_entity_poly.entity_id
_entity_poly.type
_entity_poly.pdbx_seq_one_letter_code
_entity_poly.pdbx_strand_id
1 'polypeptide(L)'
;MSAMSSRINQSLAFLNNLRKIPLDEQSVDCLFSSKSFKAELLTQIEKAKYRIYLTALYLESDEAGSDILMALYAAKKANPALNIIVCIDYHRAQRGLIGEKKATSTNASWYQEIEKAQGLGVKIIGIPVKRKELFGVQHLKGFIFDEQILYSGASFNNIYLHQEERYRYDRYWLIHNVKLADSMVSFLNKEIISSGAVARLNTDVITPMSELKAAHKKLTRNLKQARFEYEGERTSDCLAVTPLCGLGTRNNKLNKTIRKLLQSAQQEIVIFTPYFNLPTAIERDIGALLKRGVKLSIVVGDKTANDFYIPKDKPFRTIGALPYLYETNLKRFATKHQKMLQSGQLKLNLWLHDQNSFHLKGLYVDNRFMMLTGHNLNPRAWRLDVENGLLIDDPKQQLKPLIDKESQQIFANTLLITDPSQLQGVNNYPDHVKKIIVRMRRTKADRIVKGII
;
A
#
# COMPACT_ATOMS: atom_id res chain seq x y z
N MET A 1 -31.12 -21.95 8.98
CA MET A 1 -29.74 -21.57 8.56
C MET A 1 -28.97 -21.12 9.78
N SER A 2 -27.73 -21.60 9.98
CA SER A 2 -26.94 -21.18 11.15
C SER A 2 -26.62 -19.68 11.05
N ALA A 3 -26.44 -19.00 12.20
CA ALA A 3 -26.01 -17.60 12.26
C ALA A 3 -24.74 -17.32 11.44
N MET A 4 -23.95 -18.35 11.23
CA MET A 4 -22.68 -18.34 10.49
C MET A 4 -22.91 -18.31 8.98
N SER A 5 -23.85 -19.11 8.44
CA SER A 5 -24.26 -19.09 7.03
C SER A 5 -24.88 -17.73 6.68
N SER A 6 -25.70 -17.16 7.57
CA SER A 6 -26.28 -15.83 7.40
C SER A 6 -25.20 -14.74 7.23
N ARG A 7 -24.10 -14.80 8.00
CA ARG A 7 -23.02 -13.80 7.92
C ARG A 7 -22.20 -13.89 6.64
N ILE A 8 -21.96 -15.10 6.14
CA ILE A 8 -21.30 -15.31 4.83
C ILE A 8 -22.15 -14.71 3.74
N ASN A 9 -23.45 -15.07 3.69
CA ASN A 9 -24.39 -14.60 2.68
C ASN A 9 -24.54 -13.07 2.70
N GLN A 10 -24.61 -12.45 3.89
CA GLN A 10 -24.62 -10.98 4.03
C GLN A 10 -23.33 -10.34 3.51
N SER A 11 -22.18 -11.01 3.65
CA SER A 11 -20.91 -10.48 3.21
C SER A 11 -20.77 -10.59 1.70
N LEU A 12 -21.17 -11.72 1.11
CA LEU A 12 -21.25 -11.90 -0.35
C LEU A 12 -22.25 -10.93 -0.97
N ALA A 13 -23.44 -10.77 -0.38
CA ALA A 13 -24.44 -9.81 -0.84
C ALA A 13 -23.87 -8.37 -0.83
N PHE A 14 -23.10 -7.99 0.21
CA PHE A 14 -22.43 -6.69 0.23
C PHE A 14 -21.45 -6.54 -0.94
N LEU A 15 -20.60 -7.55 -1.20
CA LEU A 15 -19.59 -7.52 -2.28
C LEU A 15 -20.27 -7.51 -3.67
N ASN A 16 -21.29 -8.31 -3.86
CA ASN A 16 -22.06 -8.37 -5.10
C ASN A 16 -22.82 -7.07 -5.41
N ASN A 17 -23.29 -6.35 -4.37
CA ASN A 17 -23.99 -5.06 -4.49
C ASN A 17 -23.05 -3.85 -4.65
N LEU A 18 -21.74 -4.02 -4.69
CA LEU A 18 -20.84 -2.93 -5.06
C LEU A 18 -21.07 -2.55 -6.52
N ARG A 19 -21.05 -1.25 -6.81
CA ARG A 19 -20.97 -0.80 -8.21
C ARG A 19 -19.59 -1.19 -8.75
N LYS A 20 -19.54 -1.68 -9.96
CA LYS A 20 -18.33 -2.22 -10.59
C LYS A 20 -18.18 -1.61 -11.97
N ILE A 21 -16.94 -1.42 -12.38
CA ILE A 21 -16.56 -1.05 -13.75
C ILE A 21 -16.17 -2.35 -14.44
N PRO A 22 -16.86 -2.77 -15.53
CA PRO A 22 -16.45 -3.93 -16.29
C PRO A 22 -15.01 -3.83 -16.79
N LEU A 23 -14.28 -4.92 -16.76
CA LEU A 23 -12.94 -5.06 -17.33
C LEU A 23 -12.95 -6.12 -18.43
N ASP A 24 -12.10 -5.91 -19.42
CA ASP A 24 -11.71 -6.93 -20.38
C ASP A 24 -10.46 -7.64 -19.82
N GLU A 25 -10.41 -8.97 -19.90
CA GLU A 25 -9.25 -9.77 -19.50
C GLU A 25 -7.97 -9.29 -20.20
N GLN A 26 -8.06 -8.98 -21.50
CA GLN A 26 -6.93 -8.53 -22.32
C GLN A 26 -6.44 -7.12 -21.94
N SER A 27 -7.25 -6.37 -21.17
CA SER A 27 -6.90 -5.04 -20.68
C SER A 27 -6.13 -5.07 -19.35
N VAL A 28 -5.86 -6.26 -18.81
CA VAL A 28 -5.22 -6.44 -17.50
C VAL A 28 -3.93 -7.24 -17.66
N ASP A 29 -2.84 -6.72 -17.13
CA ASP A 29 -1.54 -7.38 -17.11
C ASP A 29 -0.82 -7.18 -15.77
N CYS A 30 0.24 -7.94 -15.52
CA CYS A 30 1.04 -7.88 -14.31
C CYS A 30 2.53 -7.90 -14.64
N LEU A 31 3.27 -6.96 -14.06
CA LEU A 31 4.73 -6.95 -14.12
C LEU A 31 5.30 -7.68 -12.91
N PHE A 32 6.35 -8.46 -13.13
CA PHE A 32 6.86 -9.39 -12.14
C PHE A 32 8.16 -8.94 -11.46
N SER A 33 8.68 -7.75 -11.80
CA SER A 33 9.91 -7.23 -11.18
C SER A 33 9.87 -5.70 -11.04
N SER A 34 10.63 -5.19 -10.07
CA SER A 34 10.82 -3.75 -9.90
C SER A 34 11.55 -3.11 -11.11
N LYS A 35 12.40 -3.86 -11.81
CA LYS A 35 13.04 -3.38 -13.06
C LYS A 35 12.03 -3.20 -14.18
N SER A 36 11.16 -4.20 -14.39
CA SER A 36 10.07 -4.09 -15.38
C SER A 36 9.10 -2.96 -15.01
N PHE A 37 8.84 -2.75 -13.73
CA PHE A 37 8.03 -1.64 -13.24
C PHE A 37 8.65 -0.29 -13.56
N LYS A 38 9.97 -0.09 -13.33
CA LYS A 38 10.68 1.15 -13.71
C LYS A 38 10.61 1.39 -15.22
N ALA A 39 10.90 0.35 -16.01
CA ALA A 39 10.87 0.45 -17.47
C ALA A 39 9.48 0.83 -17.98
N GLU A 40 8.43 0.20 -17.45
CA GLU A 40 7.06 0.50 -17.82
C GLU A 40 6.63 1.92 -17.41
N LEU A 41 7.02 2.40 -16.22
CA LEU A 41 6.79 3.78 -15.81
C LEU A 41 7.35 4.77 -16.82
N LEU A 42 8.60 4.62 -17.22
CA LEU A 42 9.26 5.49 -18.18
C LEU A 42 8.58 5.41 -19.56
N THR A 43 8.24 4.21 -20.02
CA THR A 43 7.51 3.98 -21.27
C THR A 43 6.14 4.68 -21.26
N GLN A 44 5.38 4.59 -20.18
CA GLN A 44 4.07 5.22 -20.08
C GLN A 44 4.16 6.74 -19.96
N ILE A 45 5.19 7.27 -19.28
CA ILE A 45 5.45 8.72 -19.26
C ILE A 45 5.72 9.25 -20.67
N GLU A 46 6.55 8.55 -21.44
CA GLU A 46 6.88 8.95 -22.83
C GLU A 46 5.68 8.89 -23.77
N LYS A 47 4.82 7.89 -23.62
CA LYS A 47 3.66 7.65 -24.48
C LYS A 47 2.44 8.53 -24.18
N ALA A 48 2.37 9.13 -22.99
CA ALA A 48 1.21 9.91 -22.55
C ALA A 48 0.96 11.13 -23.43
N LYS A 49 -0.30 11.34 -23.82
CA LYS A 49 -0.71 12.35 -24.78
C LYS A 49 -1.39 13.57 -24.15
N TYR A 50 -2.20 13.38 -23.09
CA TYR A 50 -2.98 14.47 -22.51
C TYR A 50 -2.95 14.54 -20.98
N ARG A 51 -2.68 13.46 -20.26
CA ARG A 51 -2.61 13.52 -18.79
C ARG A 51 -1.68 12.48 -18.16
N ILE A 52 -0.96 12.90 -17.11
CA ILE A 52 -0.21 12.03 -16.19
C ILE A 52 -0.59 12.43 -14.77
N TYR A 53 -1.09 11.47 -13.98
CA TYR A 53 -1.35 11.64 -12.56
C TYR A 53 -0.61 10.55 -11.78
N LEU A 54 0.42 10.91 -11.03
CA LEU A 54 1.20 9.98 -10.22
C LEU A 54 0.85 10.19 -8.74
N THR A 55 0.44 9.12 -8.05
CA THR A 55 0.08 9.20 -6.64
C THR A 55 0.92 8.21 -5.82
N ALA A 56 1.83 8.72 -5.00
CA ALA A 56 2.75 7.94 -4.17
C ALA A 56 2.96 8.60 -2.80
N LEU A 57 3.56 7.89 -1.84
CA LEU A 57 3.92 8.49 -0.56
C LEU A 57 5.02 9.54 -0.73
N TYR A 58 5.98 9.29 -1.61
CA TYR A 58 7.09 10.21 -1.92
C TYR A 58 7.67 9.99 -3.32
N LEU A 59 8.34 11.00 -3.81
CA LEU A 59 9.30 11.00 -4.90
C LEU A 59 10.62 11.47 -4.29
N GLU A 60 11.62 10.58 -4.19
CA GLU A 60 12.86 10.82 -3.46
C GLU A 60 13.87 11.53 -4.37
N SER A 61 14.69 12.40 -3.75
CA SER A 61 15.83 13.05 -4.39
C SER A 61 17.01 12.08 -4.47
N ASP A 62 16.83 10.98 -5.22
CA ASP A 62 17.86 10.00 -5.54
C ASP A 62 17.91 9.75 -7.06
N GLU A 63 18.75 8.84 -7.50
CA GLU A 63 18.97 8.58 -8.94
C GLU A 63 17.67 8.14 -9.63
N ALA A 64 16.97 7.14 -9.08
CA ALA A 64 15.74 6.64 -9.68
C ALA A 64 14.59 7.66 -9.62
N GLY A 65 14.49 8.44 -8.53
CA GLY A 65 13.53 9.54 -8.45
C GLY A 65 13.84 10.63 -9.47
N SER A 66 15.13 10.90 -9.70
CA SER A 66 15.56 11.85 -10.73
C SER A 66 15.22 11.37 -12.14
N ASP A 67 15.40 10.09 -12.45
CA ASP A 67 15.01 9.53 -13.75
C ASP A 67 13.50 9.76 -14.02
N ILE A 68 12.66 9.50 -13.04
CA ILE A 68 11.21 9.71 -13.17
C ILE A 68 10.89 11.20 -13.32
N LEU A 69 11.46 12.06 -12.49
CA LEU A 69 11.15 13.50 -12.54
C LEU A 69 11.62 14.12 -13.85
N MET A 70 12.81 13.79 -14.32
CA MET A 70 13.34 14.28 -15.59
C MET A 70 12.56 13.75 -16.78
N ALA A 71 12.08 12.49 -16.76
CA ALA A 71 11.19 11.96 -17.79
C ALA A 71 9.87 12.74 -17.86
N LEU A 72 9.28 13.13 -16.72
CA LEU A 72 8.07 13.97 -16.68
C LEU A 72 8.31 15.35 -17.30
N TYR A 73 9.44 15.99 -17.01
CA TYR A 73 9.80 17.26 -17.62
C TYR A 73 10.10 17.12 -19.12
N ALA A 74 10.76 16.04 -19.54
CA ALA A 74 10.99 15.76 -20.96
C ALA A 74 9.66 15.56 -21.73
N ALA A 75 8.73 14.80 -21.17
CA ALA A 75 7.40 14.62 -21.74
C ALA A 75 6.62 15.96 -21.83
N LYS A 76 6.70 16.80 -20.78
CA LYS A 76 6.09 18.12 -20.76
C LYS A 76 6.70 19.07 -21.78
N LYS A 77 8.01 19.00 -21.99
CA LYS A 77 8.74 19.76 -23.02
C LYS A 77 8.33 19.33 -24.43
N ALA A 78 8.21 18.02 -24.65
CA ALA A 78 7.77 17.46 -25.93
C ALA A 78 6.30 17.79 -26.25
N ASN A 79 5.44 17.81 -25.22
CA ASN A 79 4.02 18.14 -25.34
C ASN A 79 3.61 19.17 -24.26
N PRO A 80 3.67 20.49 -24.57
CA PRO A 80 3.29 21.53 -23.62
C PRO A 80 1.84 21.47 -23.14
N ALA A 81 0.93 20.82 -23.89
CA ALA A 81 -0.47 20.64 -23.52
C ALA A 81 -0.67 19.51 -22.49
N LEU A 82 0.31 18.61 -22.32
CA LEU A 82 0.23 17.48 -21.40
C LEU A 82 0.06 17.96 -19.95
N ASN A 83 -1.03 17.52 -19.30
CA ASN A 83 -1.29 17.85 -17.90
C ASN A 83 -0.58 16.84 -16.97
N ILE A 84 0.43 17.29 -16.24
CA ILE A 84 1.23 16.45 -15.35
C ILE A 84 1.05 16.87 -13.89
N ILE A 85 0.56 15.95 -13.07
CA ILE A 85 0.36 16.17 -11.63
C ILE A 85 0.95 14.98 -10.85
N VAL A 86 1.87 15.28 -9.93
CA VAL A 86 2.43 14.31 -8.98
C VAL A 86 1.88 14.62 -7.59
N CYS A 87 1.16 13.69 -7.00
CA CYS A 87 0.54 13.80 -5.68
C CYS A 87 1.34 12.99 -4.66
N ILE A 88 1.93 13.65 -3.67
CA ILE A 88 2.75 13.02 -2.62
C ILE A 88 2.37 13.54 -1.23
N ASP A 89 2.88 12.91 -0.17
CA ASP A 89 2.65 13.39 1.18
C ASP A 89 3.39 14.71 1.46
N TYR A 90 2.66 15.67 1.99
CA TYR A 90 3.16 17.02 2.27
C TYR A 90 4.33 17.03 3.25
N HIS A 91 4.23 16.26 4.35
CA HIS A 91 5.24 16.26 5.39
C HIS A 91 6.48 15.46 4.97
N ARG A 92 6.24 14.33 4.26
CA ARG A 92 7.31 13.46 3.77
C ARG A 92 8.22 14.19 2.78
N ALA A 93 7.67 15.05 1.96
CA ALA A 93 8.42 15.84 0.98
C ALA A 93 9.32 16.91 1.62
N GLN A 94 8.96 17.41 2.81
CA GLN A 94 9.61 18.55 3.47
C GLN A 94 10.56 18.14 4.60
N ARG A 95 10.87 16.87 4.75
CA ARG A 95 11.86 16.40 5.73
C ARG A 95 12.94 15.56 5.05
N GLY A 96 14.09 15.43 5.69
CA GLY A 96 15.12 14.47 5.33
C GLY A 96 14.76 13.03 5.68
N LEU A 97 15.69 12.12 5.50
CA LEU A 97 15.53 10.71 5.87
C LEU A 97 15.28 10.55 7.38
N ILE A 98 14.49 9.53 7.73
CA ILE A 98 14.18 9.24 9.15
C ILE A 98 15.49 8.96 9.90
N GLY A 99 15.79 9.80 10.91
CA GLY A 99 16.97 9.66 11.76
C GLY A 99 18.15 10.57 11.42
N GLU A 100 18.05 11.42 10.41
CA GLU A 100 19.01 12.49 10.14
C GLU A 100 18.78 13.69 11.04
N LYS A 101 19.86 14.26 11.58
CA LYS A 101 19.79 15.34 12.59
C LYS A 101 19.38 16.71 12.04
N LYS A 102 19.49 16.97 10.79
CA LYS A 102 18.93 18.06 9.96
C LYS A 102 19.37 17.78 8.53
N ALA A 103 18.44 17.50 7.65
CA ALA A 103 18.76 17.44 6.24
C ALA A 103 19.13 18.85 5.77
N THR A 104 20.24 18.98 5.10
CA THR A 104 20.65 20.21 4.42
C THR A 104 19.77 20.47 3.19
N SER A 105 19.17 19.42 2.63
CA SER A 105 18.20 19.48 1.54
C SER A 105 17.00 18.57 1.80
N THR A 106 15.86 18.90 1.25
CA THR A 106 14.63 18.11 1.31
C THR A 106 14.21 17.73 -0.12
N ASN A 107 13.31 16.74 -0.26
CA ASN A 107 12.76 16.46 -1.58
C ASN A 107 12.07 17.70 -2.18
N ALA A 108 11.39 18.48 -1.36
CA ALA A 108 10.73 19.71 -1.81
C ALA A 108 11.71 20.76 -2.34
N SER A 109 12.86 20.97 -1.67
CA SER A 109 13.90 21.89 -2.18
C SER A 109 14.48 21.42 -3.52
N TRP A 110 14.66 20.12 -3.68
CA TRP A 110 15.08 19.56 -4.97
C TRP A 110 14.03 19.76 -6.07
N TYR A 111 12.71 19.60 -5.77
CA TYR A 111 11.67 19.89 -6.77
C TYR A 111 11.66 21.36 -7.19
N GLN A 112 11.93 22.28 -6.25
CA GLN A 112 12.03 23.72 -6.53
C GLN A 112 13.21 24.04 -7.45
N GLU A 113 14.37 23.43 -7.19
CA GLU A 113 15.57 23.58 -8.02
C GLU A 113 15.32 23.11 -9.46
N ILE A 114 14.71 21.92 -9.65
CA ILE A 114 14.39 21.39 -10.97
C ILE A 114 13.34 22.25 -11.69
N GLU A 115 12.27 22.68 -11.00
CA GLU A 115 11.27 23.57 -11.64
C GLU A 115 11.88 24.90 -12.06
N LYS A 116 12.74 25.48 -11.21
CA LYS A 116 13.44 26.74 -11.53
C LYS A 116 14.34 26.60 -12.77
N ALA A 117 14.97 25.44 -12.93
CA ALA A 117 15.83 25.15 -14.08
C ALA A 117 15.02 24.86 -15.36
N GLN A 118 13.89 24.17 -15.25
CA GLN A 118 13.11 23.70 -16.40
C GLN A 118 11.99 24.68 -16.80
N GLY A 119 11.29 25.28 -15.85
CA GLY A 119 10.24 26.28 -16.05
C GLY A 119 9.01 25.79 -16.83
N LEU A 120 8.74 24.47 -16.84
CA LEU A 120 7.73 23.85 -17.71
C LEU A 120 6.36 23.67 -17.04
N GLY A 121 6.25 23.89 -15.74
CA GLY A 121 4.97 23.86 -15.02
C GLY A 121 4.44 22.46 -14.69
N VAL A 122 5.30 21.45 -14.55
CA VAL A 122 4.94 20.18 -13.91
C VAL A 122 4.46 20.46 -12.49
N LYS A 123 3.30 19.92 -12.10
CA LYS A 123 2.72 20.19 -10.77
C LYS A 123 3.08 19.10 -9.78
N ILE A 124 3.84 19.42 -8.74
CA ILE A 124 4.11 18.52 -7.62
C ILE A 124 3.30 19.00 -6.42
N ILE A 125 2.31 18.20 -6.00
CA ILE A 125 1.30 18.55 -5.02
C ILE A 125 1.55 17.79 -3.73
N GLY A 126 1.75 18.52 -2.63
CA GLY A 126 1.82 17.98 -1.27
C GLY A 126 0.45 17.89 -0.62
N ILE A 127 0.06 16.70 -0.19
CA ILE A 127 -1.24 16.43 0.41
C ILE A 127 -1.06 16.22 1.93
N PRO A 128 -1.50 17.15 2.79
CA PRO A 128 -1.45 16.99 4.23
C PRO A 128 -2.69 16.23 4.72
N VAL A 129 -2.58 14.98 5.11
CA VAL A 129 -3.70 14.21 5.68
C VAL A 129 -3.91 14.55 7.16
N LYS A 130 -2.83 14.78 7.88
CA LYS A 130 -2.81 15.21 9.28
C LYS A 130 -1.84 16.36 9.47
N ARG A 131 -1.89 17.00 10.65
CA ARG A 131 -0.97 18.11 10.97
C ARG A 131 0.50 17.69 11.10
N LYS A 132 0.76 16.42 11.39
CA LYS A 132 2.09 15.83 11.49
C LYS A 132 2.06 14.43 10.88
N GLU A 133 3.13 14.02 10.24
CA GLU A 133 3.31 12.71 9.62
C GLU A 133 3.01 11.54 10.57
N LEU A 134 3.37 11.67 11.85
CA LEU A 134 3.12 10.65 12.87
C LEU A 134 1.65 10.27 13.01
N PHE A 135 0.73 11.20 12.77
CA PHE A 135 -0.71 11.01 12.96
C PHE A 135 -1.46 10.60 11.69
N GLY A 136 -0.75 10.43 10.58
CA GLY A 136 -1.29 9.93 9.33
C GLY A 136 -0.75 10.66 8.11
N VAL A 137 -0.62 9.90 7.02
CA VAL A 137 -0.04 10.34 5.75
C VAL A 137 -1.00 10.13 4.58
N GLN A 138 -0.69 10.79 3.48
CA GLN A 138 -1.22 10.43 2.18
C GLN A 138 -0.58 9.12 1.74
N HIS A 139 -1.38 8.06 1.62
CA HIS A 139 -0.92 6.74 1.20
C HIS A 139 -1.75 6.19 0.03
N LEU A 140 -2.44 7.08 -0.70
CA LEU A 140 -3.12 6.72 -1.95
C LEU A 140 -2.10 6.25 -2.97
N LYS A 141 -2.51 5.35 -3.83
CA LYS A 141 -1.70 4.68 -4.85
C LYS A 141 -2.39 4.71 -6.21
N GLY A 142 -1.58 4.59 -7.25
CA GLY A 142 -2.01 4.52 -8.64
C GLY A 142 -1.32 5.58 -9.50
N PHE A 143 -0.85 5.15 -10.65
CA PHE A 143 -0.17 5.96 -11.65
C PHE A 143 -1.00 5.90 -12.91
N ILE A 144 -1.50 7.04 -13.37
CA ILE A 144 -2.45 7.15 -14.47
C ILE A 144 -1.77 7.88 -15.62
N PHE A 145 -1.75 7.25 -16.77
CA PHE A 145 -1.20 7.76 -18.04
C PHE A 145 -2.31 7.64 -19.08
N ASP A 146 -2.98 8.74 -19.39
CA ASP A 146 -4.22 8.74 -20.19
C ASP A 146 -5.27 7.77 -19.64
N GLU A 147 -5.54 6.63 -20.29
CA GLU A 147 -6.45 5.57 -19.85
C GLU A 147 -5.74 4.38 -19.20
N GLN A 148 -4.40 4.37 -19.20
CA GLN A 148 -3.61 3.33 -18.60
C GLN A 148 -3.40 3.59 -17.11
N ILE A 149 -3.72 2.62 -16.29
CA ILE A 149 -3.43 2.65 -14.85
C ILE A 149 -2.34 1.63 -14.55
N LEU A 150 -1.24 2.06 -13.94
CA LEU A 150 -0.26 1.20 -13.33
C LEU A 150 -0.46 1.26 -11.81
N TYR A 151 -0.97 0.20 -11.22
CA TYR A 151 -1.29 0.15 -9.80
C TYR A 151 -0.21 -0.60 -9.02
N SER A 152 0.37 0.06 -8.03
CA SER A 152 1.39 -0.50 -7.14
C SER A 152 1.33 0.12 -5.76
N GLY A 153 1.81 -0.59 -4.74
CA GLY A 153 2.09 -0.06 -3.40
C GLY A 153 3.39 0.75 -3.33
N ALA A 154 4.18 0.77 -4.39
CA ALA A 154 5.50 1.44 -4.45
C ALA A 154 5.41 2.96 -4.34
N SER A 155 6.55 3.57 -4.01
CA SER A 155 6.86 4.99 -4.18
C SER A 155 8.09 5.11 -5.11
N PHE A 156 8.61 6.31 -5.33
CA PHE A 156 9.68 6.52 -6.29
C PHE A 156 11.00 6.76 -5.55
N ASN A 157 11.86 5.76 -5.53
CA ASN A 157 13.25 5.84 -5.07
C ASN A 157 14.07 4.64 -5.57
N ASN A 158 15.39 4.67 -5.35
CA ASN A 158 16.33 3.64 -5.80
C ASN A 158 15.88 2.22 -5.43
N ILE A 159 15.40 2.01 -4.20
CA ILE A 159 15.04 0.68 -3.72
C ILE A 159 13.76 0.16 -4.38
N TYR A 160 12.72 0.98 -4.55
CA TYR A 160 11.47 0.55 -5.21
C TYR A 160 11.64 0.36 -6.72
N LEU A 161 12.52 1.15 -7.33
CA LEU A 161 12.75 1.11 -8.77
C LEU A 161 13.96 0.23 -9.17
N HIS A 162 14.54 -0.49 -8.19
CA HIS A 162 15.65 -1.43 -8.39
C HIS A 162 16.80 -0.78 -9.17
N GLN A 163 17.20 0.42 -8.75
CA GLN A 163 18.30 1.16 -9.36
C GLN A 163 19.66 0.57 -9.01
N GLU A 164 19.78 0.02 -7.79
CA GLU A 164 20.95 -0.62 -7.25
C GLU A 164 20.74 -2.15 -7.16
N GLU A 165 21.66 -2.89 -6.54
CA GLU A 165 21.50 -4.34 -6.36
C GLU A 165 20.31 -4.70 -5.48
N ARG A 166 20.04 -3.89 -4.45
CA ARG A 166 18.94 -4.11 -3.51
C ARG A 166 17.63 -3.53 -4.04
N TYR A 167 16.58 -4.33 -3.94
CA TYR A 167 15.24 -3.86 -4.29
C TYR A 167 14.21 -4.11 -3.18
N ARG A 168 13.05 -3.46 -3.33
CA ARG A 168 11.89 -3.67 -2.50
C ARG A 168 10.78 -4.28 -3.34
N TYR A 169 10.43 -5.53 -3.04
CA TYR A 169 9.43 -6.26 -3.79
C TYR A 169 8.03 -5.74 -3.46
N ASP A 170 7.30 -5.30 -4.47
CA ASP A 170 5.90 -4.91 -4.38
C ASP A 170 5.12 -5.51 -5.56
N ARG A 171 3.88 -5.14 -5.72
CA ARG A 171 2.97 -5.60 -6.77
C ARG A 171 2.84 -4.53 -7.84
N TYR A 172 2.74 -4.93 -9.10
CA TYR A 172 2.68 -4.02 -10.25
C TYR A 172 1.66 -4.54 -11.27
N TRP A 173 0.44 -3.96 -11.25
CA TRP A 173 -0.64 -4.35 -12.16
C TRP A 173 -0.94 -3.22 -13.13
N LEU A 174 -1.06 -3.57 -14.43
CA LEU A 174 -1.47 -2.68 -15.50
C LEU A 174 -2.95 -2.93 -15.80
N ILE A 175 -3.73 -1.87 -15.90
CA ILE A 175 -5.15 -1.92 -16.22
C ILE A 175 -5.44 -0.82 -17.23
N HIS A 176 -5.84 -1.17 -18.44
CA HIS A 176 -6.31 -0.22 -19.43
C HIS A 176 -7.82 -0.08 -19.34
N ASN A 177 -8.31 1.03 -18.80
CA ASN A 177 -9.75 1.25 -18.66
C ASN A 177 -10.07 2.74 -18.47
N VAL A 178 -10.79 3.32 -19.43
CA VAL A 178 -11.16 4.76 -19.45
C VAL A 178 -11.95 5.14 -18.20
N LYS A 179 -13.01 4.39 -17.85
CA LYS A 179 -13.90 4.73 -16.72
C LYS A 179 -13.16 4.68 -15.38
N LEU A 180 -12.26 3.72 -15.22
CA LEU A 180 -11.44 3.62 -14.00
C LEU A 180 -10.46 4.77 -13.92
N ALA A 181 -9.73 5.08 -14.99
CA ALA A 181 -8.79 6.18 -15.04
C ALA A 181 -9.48 7.52 -14.75
N ASP A 182 -10.60 7.79 -15.41
CA ASP A 182 -11.40 8.99 -15.20
C ASP A 182 -11.92 9.12 -13.78
N SER A 183 -12.40 8.02 -13.20
CA SER A 183 -12.84 7.98 -11.80
C SER A 183 -11.71 8.33 -10.83
N MET A 184 -10.51 7.78 -11.05
CA MET A 184 -9.35 8.05 -10.21
C MET A 184 -8.87 9.50 -10.35
N VAL A 185 -8.81 10.03 -11.57
CA VAL A 185 -8.46 11.44 -11.83
C VAL A 185 -9.51 12.39 -11.25
N SER A 186 -10.79 12.09 -11.43
CA SER A 186 -11.90 12.89 -10.86
C SER A 186 -11.82 12.93 -9.33
N PHE A 187 -11.53 11.79 -8.68
CA PHE A 187 -11.34 11.72 -7.23
C PHE A 187 -10.20 12.63 -6.76
N LEU A 188 -9.04 12.56 -7.41
CA LEU A 188 -7.89 13.40 -7.07
C LEU A 188 -8.23 14.89 -7.24
N ASN A 189 -8.87 15.26 -8.34
CA ASN A 189 -9.24 16.65 -8.61
C ASN A 189 -10.30 17.17 -7.63
N LYS A 190 -11.42 16.46 -7.46
CA LYS A 190 -12.56 16.92 -6.64
C LYS A 190 -12.26 16.89 -5.14
N GLU A 191 -11.79 15.74 -4.65
CA GLU A 191 -11.68 15.50 -3.21
C GLU A 191 -10.39 16.06 -2.61
N ILE A 192 -9.33 16.21 -3.43
CA ILE A 192 -8.00 16.55 -2.94
C ILE A 192 -7.53 17.89 -3.50
N ILE A 193 -7.32 18.01 -4.81
CA ILE A 193 -6.66 19.18 -5.41
C ILE A 193 -7.54 20.42 -5.25
N SER A 194 -8.84 20.33 -5.51
CA SER A 194 -9.78 21.43 -5.38
C SER A 194 -10.18 21.76 -3.93
N SER A 195 -9.65 21.00 -2.94
CA SER A 195 -9.97 21.23 -1.53
C SER A 195 -9.42 22.53 -0.95
N GLY A 196 -8.42 23.13 -1.61
CA GLY A 196 -7.63 24.26 -1.09
C GLY A 196 -6.72 23.89 0.07
N ALA A 197 -6.60 22.61 0.42
CA ALA A 197 -5.78 22.11 1.52
C ALA A 197 -4.42 21.56 1.08
N VAL A 198 -4.13 21.59 -0.20
CA VAL A 198 -2.88 21.08 -0.78
C VAL A 198 -1.91 22.23 -1.03
N ALA A 199 -0.62 21.94 -1.00
CA ALA A 199 0.42 22.90 -1.35
C ALA A 199 1.16 22.45 -2.60
N ARG A 200 1.50 23.39 -3.47
CA ARG A 200 2.44 23.12 -4.55
C ARG A 200 3.85 23.13 -3.98
N LEU A 201 4.59 22.02 -4.16
CA LEU A 201 5.89 21.80 -3.52
C LEU A 201 7.07 22.30 -4.35
N ASN A 202 6.88 22.50 -5.65
CA ASN A 202 7.90 22.99 -6.58
C ASN A 202 7.71 24.47 -6.95
N THR A 203 7.23 25.28 -5.99
CA THR A 203 7.18 26.75 -6.07
C THR A 203 8.16 27.36 -5.08
N ASP A 204 8.59 28.59 -5.29
CA ASP A 204 9.57 29.27 -4.42
C ASP A 204 9.14 29.30 -2.96
N VAL A 205 7.84 29.46 -2.71
CA VAL A 205 7.26 29.45 -1.35
C VAL A 205 6.21 28.35 -1.26
N ILE A 206 6.47 27.38 -0.38
CA ILE A 206 5.48 26.33 -0.08
C ILE A 206 4.52 26.85 0.99
N THR A 207 3.23 26.80 0.70
CA THR A 207 2.19 27.21 1.67
C THR A 207 2.32 26.40 2.98
N PRO A 208 2.54 27.04 4.13
CA PRO A 208 2.74 26.34 5.38
C PRO A 208 1.43 25.78 5.95
N MET A 209 1.53 24.73 6.81
CA MET A 209 0.37 24.10 7.45
C MET A 209 -0.51 25.05 8.27
N SER A 210 0.06 26.16 8.79
CA SER A 210 -0.69 27.19 9.50
C SER A 210 -1.77 27.84 8.65
N GLU A 211 -1.46 28.13 7.39
CA GLU A 211 -2.39 28.72 6.42
C GLU A 211 -3.39 27.70 5.88
N LEU A 212 -2.97 26.44 5.71
CA LEU A 212 -3.83 25.35 5.24
C LEU A 212 -4.82 24.84 6.30
N LYS A 213 -4.74 25.30 7.55
CA LYS A 213 -5.44 24.72 8.71
C LYS A 213 -6.95 24.55 8.53
N ALA A 214 -7.64 25.57 8.02
CA ALA A 214 -9.09 25.55 7.84
C ALA A 214 -9.50 24.59 6.70
N ALA A 215 -8.84 24.70 5.54
CA ALA A 215 -9.07 23.84 4.39
C ALA A 215 -8.70 22.37 4.71
N HIS A 216 -7.60 22.13 5.43
CA HIS A 216 -7.17 20.81 5.88
C HIS A 216 -8.22 20.13 6.80
N LYS A 217 -8.87 20.87 7.70
CA LYS A 217 -9.96 20.32 8.53
C LYS A 217 -11.14 19.85 7.68
N LYS A 218 -11.48 20.62 6.63
CA LYS A 218 -12.52 20.27 5.65
C LYS A 218 -12.10 19.06 4.83
N LEU A 219 -10.88 19.04 4.27
CA LEU A 219 -10.32 17.90 3.52
C LEU A 219 -10.40 16.60 4.34
N THR A 220 -9.88 16.61 5.57
CA THR A 220 -9.88 15.42 6.45
C THR A 220 -11.32 14.91 6.73
N ARG A 221 -12.30 15.82 6.84
CA ARG A 221 -13.71 15.44 7.01
C ARG A 221 -14.26 14.80 5.74
N ASN A 222 -14.01 15.41 4.60
CA ASN A 222 -14.48 14.91 3.30
C ASN A 222 -13.88 13.55 2.98
N LEU A 223 -12.57 13.37 3.14
CA LEU A 223 -11.90 12.09 2.88
C LEU A 223 -12.45 10.90 3.69
N LYS A 224 -13.04 11.13 4.87
CA LYS A 224 -13.73 10.06 5.63
C LYS A 224 -15.02 9.57 4.94
N GLN A 225 -15.59 10.37 4.07
CA GLN A 225 -16.85 10.07 3.37
C GLN A 225 -16.62 9.97 1.85
N ALA A 226 -15.47 10.35 1.37
CA ALA A 226 -15.13 10.38 -0.05
C ALA A 226 -15.33 9.01 -0.71
N ARG A 227 -15.77 9.04 -1.96
CA ARG A 227 -16.00 7.87 -2.80
C ARG A 227 -15.53 8.17 -4.20
N PHE A 228 -15.04 7.16 -4.88
CA PHE A 228 -14.86 7.26 -6.31
C PHE A 228 -16.23 7.39 -6.98
N GLU A 229 -16.37 8.35 -7.87
CA GLU A 229 -17.56 8.55 -8.68
C GLU A 229 -17.33 7.95 -10.06
N TYR A 230 -18.22 7.10 -10.51
CA TYR A 230 -18.18 6.45 -11.82
C TYR A 230 -19.55 5.86 -12.16
N GLU A 231 -19.82 5.75 -13.43
CA GLU A 231 -20.90 4.94 -13.93
C GLU A 231 -20.48 3.47 -13.89
N GLY A 232 -21.18 2.68 -13.10
CA GLY A 232 -20.87 1.28 -12.90
C GLY A 232 -22.13 0.46 -12.74
N GLU A 233 -22.01 -0.83 -13.01
CA GLU A 233 -23.08 -1.80 -12.94
C GLU A 233 -23.03 -2.61 -11.65
N ARG A 234 -24.17 -3.16 -11.23
CA ARG A 234 -24.27 -4.14 -10.15
C ARG A 234 -24.35 -5.55 -10.74
N THR A 235 -23.35 -5.89 -11.54
CA THR A 235 -23.27 -7.23 -12.15
C THR A 235 -22.41 -8.16 -11.29
N SER A 236 -22.77 -9.45 -11.25
CA SER A 236 -22.01 -10.49 -10.55
C SER A 236 -21.32 -11.47 -11.49
N ASP A 237 -21.51 -11.35 -12.81
CA ASP A 237 -21.17 -12.40 -13.76
C ASP A 237 -20.06 -12.03 -14.75
N CYS A 238 -19.45 -10.87 -14.61
CA CYS A 238 -18.34 -10.43 -15.44
C CYS A 238 -17.13 -10.03 -14.60
N LEU A 239 -15.96 -10.10 -15.21
CA LEU A 239 -14.73 -9.51 -14.67
C LEU A 239 -14.95 -8.00 -14.53
N ALA A 240 -14.70 -7.48 -13.33
CA ALA A 240 -14.93 -6.06 -13.06
C ALA A 240 -14.09 -5.54 -11.88
N VAL A 241 -13.93 -4.22 -11.81
CA VAL A 241 -13.19 -3.55 -10.74
C VAL A 241 -14.04 -2.53 -9.98
N THR A 242 -13.84 -2.45 -8.67
CA THR A 242 -14.41 -1.41 -7.80
C THR A 242 -13.29 -0.62 -7.15
N PRO A 243 -13.08 0.66 -7.49
CA PRO A 243 -12.15 1.51 -6.77
C PRO A 243 -12.72 1.89 -5.39
N LEU A 244 -11.87 1.80 -4.37
CA LEU A 244 -12.21 1.99 -2.97
C LEU A 244 -11.22 2.96 -2.32
N CYS A 245 -11.71 3.79 -1.40
CA CYS A 245 -10.86 4.62 -0.55
C CYS A 245 -11.39 4.64 0.88
N GLY A 246 -10.54 5.09 1.80
CA GLY A 246 -10.94 5.25 3.18
C GLY A 246 -9.92 5.99 4.05
N LEU A 247 -10.42 6.65 5.09
CA LEU A 247 -9.65 7.30 6.14
C LEU A 247 -10.32 7.07 7.49
N GLY A 248 -9.56 6.54 8.46
CA GLY A 248 -10.07 6.28 9.80
C GLY A 248 -10.89 5.01 9.92
N THR A 249 -11.49 4.78 11.09
CA THR A 249 -12.20 3.53 11.42
C THR A 249 -13.70 3.56 11.14
N ARG A 250 -14.30 4.75 11.06
CA ARG A 250 -15.73 4.93 10.83
C ARG A 250 -16.00 5.34 9.39
N ASN A 251 -17.05 4.78 8.78
CA ASN A 251 -17.48 5.04 7.39
C ASN A 251 -16.39 4.71 6.33
N ASN A 252 -15.35 3.99 6.70
CA ASN A 252 -14.27 3.59 5.83
C ASN A 252 -14.70 2.40 4.95
N LYS A 253 -15.00 2.68 3.68
CA LYS A 253 -15.49 1.67 2.74
C LYS A 253 -14.41 0.63 2.40
N LEU A 254 -13.15 1.04 2.30
CA LEU A 254 -12.03 0.13 2.07
C LEU A 254 -11.89 -0.87 3.22
N ASN A 255 -11.81 -0.40 4.47
CA ASN A 255 -11.73 -1.27 5.65
C ASN A 255 -12.94 -2.20 5.77
N LYS A 256 -14.15 -1.69 5.49
CA LYS A 256 -15.37 -2.50 5.47
C LYS A 256 -15.29 -3.61 4.43
N THR A 257 -14.81 -3.29 3.23
CA THR A 257 -14.68 -4.27 2.13
C THR A 257 -13.62 -5.33 2.46
N ILE A 258 -12.46 -4.95 2.99
CA ILE A 258 -11.44 -5.91 3.46
C ILE A 258 -12.04 -6.91 4.47
N ARG A 259 -12.81 -6.42 5.46
CA ARG A 259 -13.47 -7.31 6.42
C ARG A 259 -14.53 -8.20 5.77
N LYS A 260 -15.27 -7.67 4.79
CA LYS A 260 -16.29 -8.45 4.07
C LYS A 260 -15.66 -9.56 3.22
N LEU A 261 -14.50 -9.33 2.63
CA LEU A 261 -13.70 -10.36 1.96
C LEU A 261 -13.30 -11.49 2.92
N LEU A 262 -12.76 -11.16 4.10
CA LEU A 262 -12.43 -12.17 5.13
C LEU A 262 -13.67 -12.95 5.62
N GLN A 263 -14.78 -12.27 5.76
CA GLN A 263 -16.05 -12.86 6.25
C GLN A 263 -16.76 -13.70 5.20
N SER A 264 -16.57 -13.41 3.90
CA SER A 264 -17.19 -14.14 2.78
C SER A 264 -16.41 -15.39 2.37
N ALA A 265 -15.12 -15.48 2.67
CA ALA A 265 -14.27 -16.59 2.28
C ALA A 265 -14.84 -17.96 2.70
N GLN A 266 -14.88 -18.92 1.76
CA GLN A 266 -15.45 -20.24 1.95
C GLN A 266 -14.44 -21.37 1.75
N GLN A 267 -13.44 -21.17 0.87
CA GLN A 267 -12.45 -22.20 0.52
C GLN A 267 -11.05 -21.79 0.99
N GLU A 268 -10.54 -20.71 0.43
CA GLU A 268 -9.17 -20.27 0.70
C GLU A 268 -9.02 -18.75 0.63
N ILE A 269 -8.01 -18.27 1.33
CA ILE A 269 -7.59 -16.88 1.29
C ILE A 269 -6.08 -16.78 1.40
N VAL A 270 -5.50 -15.89 0.59
CA VAL A 270 -4.10 -15.47 0.71
C VAL A 270 -4.05 -14.02 1.15
N ILE A 271 -3.31 -13.73 2.20
CA ILE A 271 -3.06 -12.38 2.71
C ILE A 271 -1.60 -12.03 2.51
N PHE A 272 -1.34 -10.89 1.91
CA PHE A 272 -0.01 -10.31 1.77
C PHE A 272 0.11 -9.07 2.64
N THR A 273 1.14 -9.00 3.46
CA THR A 273 1.43 -7.82 4.29
C THR A 273 2.92 -7.75 4.62
N PRO A 274 3.56 -6.56 4.51
CA PRO A 274 4.98 -6.47 4.82
C PRO A 274 5.28 -6.59 6.31
N TYR A 275 4.31 -6.24 7.17
CA TYR A 275 4.50 -6.13 8.62
C TYR A 275 3.41 -6.87 9.37
N PHE A 276 3.78 -7.89 10.15
CA PHE A 276 2.78 -8.62 10.91
C PHE A 276 2.37 -7.86 12.18
N ASN A 277 1.45 -6.94 12.01
CA ASN A 277 0.82 -6.20 13.10
C ASN A 277 -0.65 -5.93 12.77
N LEU A 278 -1.48 -6.97 12.79
CA LEU A 278 -2.85 -6.89 12.32
C LEU A 278 -3.76 -6.11 13.29
N PRO A 279 -4.71 -5.30 12.77
CA PRO A 279 -5.76 -4.70 13.58
C PRO A 279 -6.63 -5.79 14.25
N THR A 280 -7.09 -5.54 15.47
CA THR A 280 -7.92 -6.50 16.23
C THR A 280 -9.16 -6.96 15.46
N ALA A 281 -9.74 -6.11 14.63
CA ALA A 281 -10.88 -6.48 13.79
C ALA A 281 -10.52 -7.55 12.76
N ILE A 282 -9.34 -7.43 12.15
CA ILE A 282 -8.81 -8.40 11.18
C ILE A 282 -8.42 -9.71 11.88
N GLU A 283 -7.71 -9.65 13.02
CA GLU A 283 -7.38 -10.86 13.81
C GLU A 283 -8.64 -11.65 14.22
N ARG A 284 -9.72 -10.94 14.57
CA ARG A 284 -11.02 -11.55 14.90
C ARG A 284 -11.67 -12.22 13.68
N ASP A 285 -11.68 -11.54 12.54
CA ASP A 285 -12.26 -12.09 11.31
C ASP A 285 -11.44 -13.30 10.83
N ILE A 286 -10.10 -13.27 10.94
CA ILE A 286 -9.21 -14.42 10.70
C ILE A 286 -9.53 -15.60 11.65
N GLY A 287 -9.66 -15.33 12.94
CA GLY A 287 -10.02 -16.40 13.90
C GLY A 287 -11.38 -17.04 13.59
N ALA A 288 -12.34 -16.26 13.06
CA ALA A 288 -13.64 -16.77 12.64
C ALA A 288 -13.57 -17.60 11.35
N LEU A 289 -12.76 -17.21 10.37
CA LEU A 289 -12.59 -17.95 9.11
C LEU A 289 -11.86 -19.29 9.34
N LEU A 290 -10.83 -19.32 10.21
CA LEU A 290 -10.13 -20.56 10.58
C LEU A 290 -11.06 -21.56 11.28
N LYS A 291 -11.96 -21.08 12.16
CA LYS A 291 -12.98 -21.93 12.79
C LYS A 291 -13.99 -22.52 11.80
N ARG A 292 -14.15 -21.89 10.61
CA ARG A 292 -15.01 -22.40 9.52
C ARG A 292 -14.31 -23.46 8.65
N GLY A 293 -13.05 -23.76 8.88
CA GLY A 293 -12.30 -24.69 8.05
C GLY A 293 -11.66 -24.04 6.80
N VAL A 294 -11.78 -22.73 6.61
CA VAL A 294 -11.20 -22.02 5.47
C VAL A 294 -9.67 -22.11 5.54
N LYS A 295 -9.03 -22.42 4.41
CA LYS A 295 -7.56 -22.43 4.29
C LYS A 295 -7.05 -20.99 4.25
N LEU A 296 -6.03 -20.69 5.04
CA LEU A 296 -5.42 -19.37 5.10
C LEU A 296 -3.92 -19.46 4.86
N SER A 297 -3.44 -18.73 3.85
CA SER A 297 -2.02 -18.44 3.64
C SER A 297 -1.73 -16.99 3.96
N ILE A 298 -0.72 -16.72 4.79
CA ILE A 298 -0.23 -15.36 5.05
C ILE A 298 1.21 -15.31 4.57
N VAL A 299 1.49 -14.38 3.64
CA VAL A 299 2.84 -14.04 3.20
C VAL A 299 3.25 -12.75 3.88
N VAL A 300 4.35 -12.79 4.61
CA VAL A 300 4.90 -11.65 5.36
C VAL A 300 6.42 -11.61 5.15
N GLY A 301 7.00 -10.42 5.13
CA GLY A 301 8.46 -10.28 5.08
C GLY A 301 9.12 -10.89 6.31
N ASP A 302 10.18 -11.66 6.12
CA ASP A 302 11.08 -12.00 7.23
C ASP A 302 11.56 -10.72 7.90
N LYS A 303 11.99 -10.79 9.18
CA LYS A 303 12.51 -9.60 9.88
C LYS A 303 13.68 -8.95 9.17
N THR A 304 14.49 -9.73 8.42
CA THR A 304 15.62 -9.22 7.62
C THR A 304 15.18 -8.61 6.30
N ALA A 305 14.02 -9.04 5.78
CA ALA A 305 13.38 -8.47 4.60
C ALA A 305 12.46 -7.27 4.91
N ASN A 306 12.65 -6.65 6.09
CA ASN A 306 11.87 -5.50 6.55
C ASN A 306 12.61 -4.19 6.30
N ASP A 307 11.88 -3.13 5.96
CA ASP A 307 12.43 -1.79 5.69
C ASP A 307 13.21 -1.18 6.84
N PHE A 308 12.85 -1.54 8.06
CA PHE A 308 13.47 -1.03 9.29
C PHE A 308 14.58 -1.94 9.82
N TYR A 309 14.87 -3.05 9.13
CA TYR A 309 15.95 -3.92 9.53
C TYR A 309 17.30 -3.23 9.37
N ILE A 310 18.10 -3.27 10.41
CA ILE A 310 19.46 -2.72 10.41
C ILE A 310 20.41 -3.90 10.54
N PRO A 311 21.25 -4.17 9.52
CA PRO A 311 22.29 -5.20 9.56
C PRO A 311 23.25 -5.02 10.75
N LYS A 312 23.86 -6.13 11.20
CA LYS A 312 24.73 -6.16 12.40
C LYS A 312 25.99 -5.28 12.29
N ASP A 313 26.47 -5.07 11.08
CA ASP A 313 27.64 -4.25 10.72
C ASP A 313 27.34 -2.74 10.76
N LYS A 314 26.07 -2.34 10.89
CA LYS A 314 25.67 -0.93 10.92
C LYS A 314 25.28 -0.48 12.32
N PRO A 315 25.52 0.82 12.66
CA PRO A 315 25.10 1.38 13.96
C PRO A 315 23.60 1.20 14.20
N PHE A 316 23.24 0.52 15.29
CA PHE A 316 21.84 0.26 15.62
C PHE A 316 21.11 1.52 16.04
N ARG A 317 19.90 1.71 15.52
CA ARG A 317 18.94 2.77 15.92
C ARG A 317 17.66 2.12 16.44
N THR A 318 16.96 2.78 17.36
CA THR A 318 15.75 2.26 18.03
C THR A 318 14.68 1.75 17.06
N ILE A 319 14.56 2.37 15.87
CA ILE A 319 13.61 1.94 14.83
C ILE A 319 13.90 0.53 14.34
N GLY A 320 15.15 0.08 14.39
CA GLY A 320 15.56 -1.29 14.04
C GLY A 320 15.01 -2.38 14.97
N ALA A 321 14.35 -2.01 16.09
CA ALA A 321 13.62 -2.96 16.92
C ALA A 321 12.25 -3.35 16.35
N LEU A 322 11.70 -2.62 15.39
CA LEU A 322 10.37 -2.88 14.80
C LEU A 322 10.25 -4.25 14.13
N PRO A 323 11.18 -4.70 13.28
CA PRO A 323 11.12 -6.03 12.67
C PRO A 323 11.00 -7.16 13.69
N TYR A 324 11.71 -7.04 14.79
CA TYR A 324 11.67 -8.02 15.91
C TYR A 324 10.35 -7.98 16.68
N LEU A 325 9.73 -6.80 16.79
CA LEU A 325 8.40 -6.66 17.37
C LEU A 325 7.35 -7.32 16.48
N TYR A 326 7.46 -7.19 15.16
CA TYR A 326 6.57 -7.85 14.19
C TYR A 326 6.75 -9.37 14.25
N GLU A 327 7.97 -9.89 14.32
CA GLU A 327 8.22 -11.33 14.52
C GLU A 327 7.64 -11.83 15.84
N THR A 328 7.75 -11.07 16.92
CA THR A 328 7.11 -11.39 18.20
C THR A 328 5.58 -11.49 18.09
N ASN A 329 4.95 -10.61 17.33
CA ASN A 329 3.51 -10.65 17.08
C ASN A 329 3.14 -11.87 16.23
N LEU A 330 3.92 -12.18 15.19
CA LEU A 330 3.73 -13.35 14.34
C LEU A 330 3.88 -14.65 15.15
N LYS A 331 4.90 -14.77 16.00
CA LYS A 331 5.10 -15.94 16.87
C LYS A 331 3.91 -16.14 17.81
N ARG A 332 3.42 -15.07 18.43
CA ARG A 332 2.22 -15.15 19.29
C ARG A 332 0.99 -15.60 18.52
N PHE A 333 0.80 -15.09 17.29
CA PHE A 333 -0.30 -15.51 16.43
C PHE A 333 -0.15 -16.99 16.03
N ALA A 334 1.04 -17.43 15.63
CA ALA A 334 1.35 -18.82 15.31
C ALA A 334 1.07 -19.76 16.49
N THR A 335 1.52 -19.41 17.71
CA THR A 335 1.26 -20.18 18.93
C THR A 335 -0.24 -20.28 19.22
N LYS A 336 -0.98 -19.18 19.09
CA LYS A 336 -2.44 -19.17 19.30
C LYS A 336 -3.19 -20.09 18.33
N HIS A 337 -2.68 -20.25 17.11
CA HIS A 337 -3.28 -21.03 16.03
C HIS A 337 -2.47 -22.29 15.68
N GLN A 338 -1.68 -22.82 16.63
CA GLN A 338 -0.73 -23.92 16.40
C GLN A 338 -1.40 -25.17 15.78
N LYS A 339 -2.59 -25.55 16.25
CA LYS A 339 -3.32 -26.71 15.68
C LYS A 339 -3.64 -26.52 14.18
N MET A 340 -4.03 -25.32 13.78
CA MET A 340 -4.32 -25.00 12.38
C MET A 340 -3.04 -24.93 11.53
N LEU A 341 -1.94 -24.49 12.12
CA LEU A 341 -0.62 -24.47 11.50
C LEU A 341 -0.12 -25.90 11.23
N GLN A 342 -0.21 -26.78 12.24
CA GLN A 342 0.21 -28.17 12.14
C GLN A 342 -0.65 -28.99 11.17
N SER A 343 -1.95 -28.68 11.07
CA SER A 343 -2.85 -29.34 10.10
C SER A 343 -2.70 -28.83 8.66
N GLY A 344 -1.91 -27.77 8.44
CA GLY A 344 -1.77 -27.13 7.12
C GLY A 344 -2.95 -26.25 6.70
N GLN A 345 -3.97 -26.08 7.56
CA GLN A 345 -5.07 -25.15 7.33
C GLN A 345 -4.60 -23.68 7.34
N LEU A 346 -3.68 -23.35 8.24
CA LEU A 346 -2.96 -22.09 8.29
C LEU A 346 -1.53 -22.30 7.74
N LYS A 347 -1.13 -21.50 6.78
CA LYS A 347 0.25 -21.44 6.26
C LYS A 347 0.81 -20.06 6.54
N LEU A 348 1.95 -19.98 7.19
CA LEU A 348 2.71 -18.76 7.40
C LEU A 348 3.97 -18.82 6.53
N ASN A 349 4.09 -17.92 5.58
CA ASN A 349 5.16 -17.89 4.59
C ASN A 349 6.01 -16.65 4.86
N LEU A 350 7.25 -16.84 5.30
CA LEU A 350 8.22 -15.76 5.47
C LEU A 350 8.92 -15.49 4.14
N TRP A 351 8.65 -14.35 3.53
CA TRP A 351 9.34 -13.98 2.30
C TRP A 351 10.75 -13.50 2.62
N LEU A 352 11.72 -14.08 1.95
CA LEU A 352 13.15 -13.78 2.08
C LEU A 352 13.83 -14.01 0.73
N HIS A 353 14.50 -13.00 0.22
CA HIS A 353 15.30 -13.08 -0.99
C HIS A 353 16.54 -12.19 -0.82
N ASP A 354 17.66 -12.80 -0.52
CA ASP A 354 18.93 -12.11 -0.24
C ASP A 354 18.77 -10.95 0.77
N GLN A 355 19.28 -9.76 0.40
CA GLN A 355 19.15 -8.54 1.21
C GLN A 355 17.94 -7.68 0.83
N ASN A 356 17.06 -8.20 -0.03
CA ASN A 356 15.91 -7.47 -0.53
C ASN A 356 14.81 -7.34 0.52
N SER A 357 13.92 -6.37 0.36
CA SER A 357 12.80 -6.18 1.28
C SER A 357 11.46 -6.51 0.62
N PHE A 358 10.53 -7.00 1.43
CA PHE A 358 9.17 -7.34 1.02
C PHE A 358 8.21 -6.24 1.42
N HIS A 359 7.42 -5.74 0.47
CA HIS A 359 6.46 -4.67 0.72
C HIS A 359 5.10 -4.87 0.03
N LEU A 360 4.85 -6.05 -0.53
CA LEU A 360 3.60 -6.39 -1.19
C LEU A 360 2.43 -6.48 -0.20
N LYS A 361 1.27 -5.97 -0.59
CA LYS A 361 0.02 -6.00 0.18
C LYS A 361 -1.14 -6.45 -0.70
N GLY A 362 -2.17 -6.97 -0.06
CA GLY A 362 -3.41 -7.33 -0.70
C GLY A 362 -3.98 -8.65 -0.23
N LEU A 363 -5.05 -9.09 -0.90
CA LEU A 363 -5.75 -10.33 -0.59
C LEU A 363 -6.20 -11.02 -1.86
N TYR A 364 -6.14 -12.36 -1.86
CA TYR A 364 -6.87 -13.22 -2.80
C TYR A 364 -7.89 -14.03 -2.02
N VAL A 365 -9.10 -14.17 -2.53
CA VAL A 365 -10.21 -14.86 -1.84
C VAL A 365 -10.95 -15.74 -2.83
N ASP A 366 -10.96 -17.05 -2.54
CA ASP A 366 -11.74 -18.08 -3.25
C ASP A 366 -11.56 -18.09 -4.78
N ASN A 367 -10.36 -17.75 -5.27
CA ASN A 367 -10.04 -17.58 -6.70
C ASN A 367 -10.98 -16.62 -7.44
N ARG A 368 -11.75 -15.80 -6.73
CA ARG A 368 -12.69 -14.85 -7.29
C ARG A 368 -12.33 -13.39 -7.05
N PHE A 369 -12.04 -13.06 -5.79
CA PHE A 369 -11.78 -11.67 -5.43
C PHE A 369 -10.29 -11.41 -5.24
N MET A 370 -9.81 -10.31 -5.83
CA MET A 370 -8.47 -9.80 -5.61
C MET A 370 -8.53 -8.36 -5.13
N MET A 371 -7.89 -8.05 -4.01
CA MET A 371 -7.71 -6.68 -3.52
C MET A 371 -6.29 -6.21 -3.81
N LEU A 372 -6.14 -5.29 -4.76
CA LEU A 372 -4.92 -4.52 -4.97
C LEU A 372 -4.96 -3.30 -4.06
N THR A 373 -3.95 -3.10 -3.22
CA THR A 373 -3.96 -1.97 -2.28
C THR A 373 -2.58 -1.62 -1.76
N GLY A 374 -2.37 -0.35 -1.39
CA GLY A 374 -1.22 0.09 -0.60
C GLY A 374 -1.38 -0.17 0.90
N HIS A 375 -2.56 -0.58 1.35
CA HIS A 375 -2.91 -0.74 2.76
C HIS A 375 -2.14 -1.88 3.44
N ASN A 376 -1.26 -1.55 4.37
CA ASN A 376 -0.36 -2.51 5.05
C ASN A 376 -1.06 -3.50 5.99
N LEU A 377 -2.39 -3.49 6.11
CA LEU A 377 -3.17 -4.28 7.07
C LEU A 377 -2.70 -4.12 8.53
N ASN A 378 -2.15 -2.95 8.85
CA ASN A 378 -1.70 -2.61 10.20
C ASN A 378 -2.58 -1.52 10.83
N PRO A 379 -2.49 -1.25 12.15
CA PRO A 379 -3.31 -0.25 12.83
C PRO A 379 -3.14 1.16 12.28
N ARG A 380 -1.97 1.51 11.75
CA ARG A 380 -1.71 2.82 11.15
C ARG A 380 -2.55 3.02 9.88
N ALA A 381 -2.44 2.13 8.90
CA ALA A 381 -3.23 2.13 7.68
C ALA A 381 -4.74 2.03 7.98
N TRP A 382 -5.10 1.26 9.01
CA TRP A 382 -6.49 1.08 9.44
C TRP A 382 -7.16 2.34 10.01
N ARG A 383 -6.37 3.24 10.64
CA ARG A 383 -6.90 4.31 11.49
C ARG A 383 -6.46 5.72 11.11
N LEU A 384 -5.24 5.85 10.58
CA LEU A 384 -4.56 7.15 10.51
C LEU A 384 -4.32 7.62 9.08
N ASP A 385 -3.91 6.74 8.19
CA ASP A 385 -3.54 7.09 6.82
C ASP A 385 -4.78 7.13 5.91
N VAL A 386 -4.72 7.93 4.85
CA VAL A 386 -5.69 7.82 3.76
C VAL A 386 -5.20 6.77 2.79
N GLU A 387 -6.04 5.77 2.54
CA GLU A 387 -5.73 4.59 1.75
C GLU A 387 -6.72 4.39 0.62
N ASN A 388 -6.28 3.75 -0.45
CA ASN A 388 -7.15 3.26 -1.51
C ASN A 388 -6.84 1.81 -1.88
N GLY A 389 -7.69 1.24 -2.71
CA GLY A 389 -7.51 -0.07 -3.29
C GLY A 389 -8.45 -0.29 -4.46
N LEU A 390 -8.12 -1.26 -5.27
CA LEU A 390 -8.93 -1.77 -6.37
C LEU A 390 -9.39 -3.18 -6.00
N LEU A 391 -10.70 -3.37 -5.85
CA LEU A 391 -11.27 -4.71 -5.70
C LEU A 391 -11.63 -5.25 -7.08
N ILE A 392 -10.92 -6.25 -7.55
CA ILE A 392 -11.26 -7.02 -8.73
C ILE A 392 -12.18 -8.16 -8.31
N ASP A 393 -13.31 -8.30 -9.01
CA ASP A 393 -14.26 -9.41 -8.91
C ASP A 393 -14.22 -10.19 -10.23
N ASP A 394 -13.71 -11.41 -10.17
CA ASP A 394 -13.50 -12.31 -11.32
C ASP A 394 -14.25 -13.63 -11.11
N PRO A 395 -15.57 -13.64 -11.28
CA PRO A 395 -16.38 -14.83 -11.02
C PRO A 395 -16.10 -16.00 -11.97
N LYS A 396 -15.53 -15.73 -13.15
CA LYS A 396 -15.18 -16.74 -14.16
C LYS A 396 -13.69 -17.12 -14.14
N GLN A 397 -12.92 -16.57 -13.19
CA GLN A 397 -11.49 -16.86 -13.02
C GLN A 397 -10.64 -16.61 -14.28
N GLN A 398 -10.98 -15.57 -15.04
CA GLN A 398 -10.30 -15.19 -16.29
C GLN A 398 -8.85 -14.74 -16.01
N LEU A 399 -8.62 -14.03 -14.88
CA LEU A 399 -7.28 -13.60 -14.47
C LEU A 399 -6.49 -14.68 -13.70
N LYS A 400 -7.07 -15.87 -13.50
CA LYS A 400 -6.41 -16.93 -12.72
C LYS A 400 -5.01 -17.28 -13.22
N PRO A 401 -4.74 -17.43 -14.54
CA PRO A 401 -3.39 -17.71 -15.02
C PRO A 401 -2.38 -16.64 -14.63
N LEU A 402 -2.78 -15.36 -14.65
CA LEU A 402 -1.93 -14.23 -14.28
C LEU A 402 -1.67 -14.19 -12.77
N ILE A 403 -2.71 -14.43 -11.97
CA ILE A 403 -2.63 -14.52 -10.50
C ILE A 403 -1.77 -15.71 -10.06
N ASP A 404 -1.90 -16.86 -10.72
CA ASP A 404 -1.10 -18.05 -10.43
C ASP A 404 0.38 -17.81 -10.73
N LYS A 405 0.70 -17.16 -11.85
CA LYS A 405 2.07 -16.79 -12.22
C LYS A 405 2.68 -15.79 -11.22
N GLU A 406 1.94 -14.74 -10.81
CA GLU A 406 2.38 -13.81 -9.77
C GLU A 406 2.60 -14.55 -8.44
N SER A 407 1.65 -15.38 -8.03
CA SER A 407 1.72 -16.17 -6.80
C SER A 407 2.92 -17.10 -6.80
N GLN A 408 3.18 -17.81 -7.89
CA GLN A 408 4.34 -18.69 -8.03
C GLN A 408 5.65 -17.94 -7.77
N GLN A 409 5.82 -16.74 -8.32
CA GLN A 409 7.01 -15.94 -8.10
C GLN A 409 7.14 -15.44 -6.66
N ILE A 410 6.01 -15.06 -6.03
CA ILE A 410 6.01 -14.65 -4.63
C ILE A 410 6.41 -15.80 -3.72
N PHE A 411 5.78 -16.97 -3.91
CA PHE A 411 5.99 -18.14 -3.04
C PHE A 411 7.35 -18.81 -3.27
N ALA A 412 7.99 -18.66 -4.44
CA ALA A 412 9.33 -19.16 -4.72
C ALA A 412 10.40 -18.63 -3.74
N ASN A 413 10.16 -17.44 -3.18
CA ASN A 413 11.06 -16.80 -2.21
C ASN A 413 10.51 -16.84 -0.78
N THR A 414 9.72 -17.86 -0.41
CA THR A 414 9.18 -17.97 0.95
C THR A 414 9.65 -19.23 1.67
N LEU A 415 9.85 -19.07 2.99
CA LEU A 415 10.03 -20.16 3.92
C LEU A 415 8.68 -20.44 4.60
N LEU A 416 8.19 -21.67 4.47
CA LEU A 416 6.97 -22.10 5.14
C LEU A 416 7.26 -22.39 6.62
N ILE A 417 6.53 -21.75 7.51
CA ILE A 417 6.54 -22.01 8.96
C ILE A 417 5.44 -23.00 9.29
N THR A 418 5.83 -24.14 9.83
CA THR A 418 4.95 -25.24 10.23
C THR A 418 4.82 -25.38 11.75
N ASP A 419 5.76 -24.81 12.50
CA ASP A 419 5.73 -24.78 13.96
C ASP A 419 6.18 -23.42 14.52
N PRO A 420 5.55 -22.90 15.58
CA PRO A 420 5.92 -21.62 16.19
C PRO A 420 7.36 -21.54 16.72
N SER A 421 8.01 -22.69 16.97
CA SER A 421 9.42 -22.74 17.44
C SER A 421 10.41 -22.27 16.37
N GLN A 422 10.06 -22.38 15.09
CA GLN A 422 10.87 -21.87 13.97
C GLN A 422 11.01 -20.34 13.97
N LEU A 423 10.09 -19.64 14.64
CA LEU A 423 10.17 -18.18 14.83
C LEU A 423 11.00 -17.87 16.09
N GLN A 424 11.87 -16.87 16.01
CA GLN A 424 12.66 -16.47 17.17
C GLN A 424 11.78 -15.83 18.25
N GLY A 425 12.17 -16.05 19.50
CA GLY A 425 11.58 -15.38 20.66
C GLY A 425 12.49 -14.25 21.16
N VAL A 426 11.95 -13.40 22.05
CA VAL A 426 12.69 -12.26 22.61
C VAL A 426 14.01 -12.69 23.26
N ASN A 427 14.10 -13.89 23.81
CA ASN A 427 15.31 -14.42 24.45
C ASN A 427 16.45 -14.66 23.45
N ASN A 428 16.12 -14.89 22.19
CA ASN A 428 17.07 -15.19 21.09
C ASN A 428 17.46 -13.94 20.28
N TYR A 429 16.93 -12.77 20.64
CA TYR A 429 17.27 -11.53 19.95
C TYR A 429 18.60 -10.96 20.45
N PRO A 430 19.28 -10.12 19.65
CA PRO A 430 20.47 -9.37 20.10
C PRO A 430 20.18 -8.60 21.39
N ASP A 431 21.14 -8.50 22.32
CA ASP A 431 20.93 -7.92 23.65
C ASP A 431 20.37 -6.51 23.63
N HIS A 432 20.84 -5.65 22.71
CA HIS A 432 20.34 -4.30 22.55
C HIS A 432 18.86 -4.26 22.13
N VAL A 433 18.42 -5.16 21.24
CA VAL A 433 17.01 -5.31 20.83
C VAL A 433 16.16 -5.83 21.99
N LYS A 434 16.66 -6.88 22.67
CA LYS A 434 16.02 -7.48 23.85
C LYS A 434 15.75 -6.45 24.94
N LYS A 435 16.75 -5.61 25.27
CA LYS A 435 16.61 -4.52 26.24
C LYS A 435 15.50 -3.55 25.86
N ILE A 436 15.43 -3.15 24.59
CA ILE A 436 14.38 -2.23 24.10
C ILE A 436 13.01 -2.89 24.23
N ILE A 437 12.81 -4.11 23.73
CA ILE A 437 11.51 -4.79 23.75
C ILE A 437 11.03 -5.04 25.18
N VAL A 438 11.93 -5.47 26.07
CA VAL A 438 11.60 -5.68 27.48
C VAL A 438 11.20 -4.37 28.15
N ARG A 439 11.95 -3.27 27.89
CA ARG A 439 11.60 -1.95 28.41
C ARG A 439 10.23 -1.49 27.89
N MET A 440 9.96 -1.64 26.58
CA MET A 440 8.67 -1.29 25.99
C MET A 440 7.51 -2.07 26.64
N ARG A 441 7.68 -3.36 26.92
CA ARG A 441 6.67 -4.19 27.59
C ARG A 441 6.43 -3.73 29.04
N ARG A 442 7.49 -3.45 29.80
CA ARG A 442 7.38 -2.97 31.19
C ARG A 442 6.61 -1.65 31.27
N THR A 443 6.85 -0.73 30.35
CA THR A 443 6.17 0.58 30.27
C THR A 443 4.83 0.54 29.55
N LYS A 444 4.38 -0.62 29.05
CA LYS A 444 3.22 -0.78 28.16
C LYS A 444 3.30 0.06 26.87
N ALA A 445 4.48 0.59 26.56
CA ALA A 445 4.72 1.36 25.32
C ALA A 445 4.56 0.47 24.07
N ASP A 446 4.78 -0.84 24.16
CA ASP A 446 4.49 -1.80 23.10
C ASP A 446 3.03 -1.75 22.63
N ARG A 447 2.07 -1.49 23.53
CA ARG A 447 0.65 -1.34 23.18
C ARG A 447 0.38 -0.07 22.39
N ILE A 448 1.05 1.03 22.77
CA ILE A 448 0.95 2.33 22.06
C ILE A 448 1.58 2.19 20.68
N VAL A 449 2.80 1.68 20.62
CA VAL A 449 3.53 1.43 19.37
C VAL A 449 2.71 0.52 18.45
N LYS A 450 2.18 -0.61 18.97
CA LYS A 450 1.26 -1.48 18.24
C LYS A 450 0.03 -0.78 17.67
N GLY A 451 -0.45 0.25 18.33
CA GLY A 451 -1.64 0.99 17.89
C GLY A 451 -1.35 2.09 16.86
N ILE A 452 -0.07 2.42 16.62
CA ILE A 452 0.38 3.52 15.76
C ILE A 452 1.13 3.02 14.52
N ILE A 453 1.76 1.86 14.59
CA ILE A 453 2.62 1.31 13.53
C ILE A 453 1.89 0.26 12.69
#